data_9d94b18956818e553438744a18083160
#
_entry.id   9d94b18956818e553438744a18083160
#
_cell.length_a   1.000
_cell.length_b   1.000
_cell.length_c   1.000
_cell.angle_alpha   90.00
_cell.angle_beta   90.00
_cell.angle_gamma   90.00
#
_symmetry.space_group_name_H-M   'P 1'
#
loop_
_entity.id
_entity.type
_entity.pdbx_description
1 polymer ?
#
loop_
_entity_poly.entity_id
_entity_poly.type
_entity_poly.pdbx_seq_one_letter_code
_entity_poly.pdbx_strand_id
1 'polypeptide(L)'
;MKKIILATTILANSVLLQALSFGDIIDKAESSIKDFKKFRHPSDMSPKEIVETMTGGVLSTDLITKAFKQALKIGVNKAVDTLGEKDGFMSNAAVRIPLPPPFSQMESMIRAAGGGDMIDEFILSMNRAAARAAPQTAGIFVTSIDDMSFNDAADILMMDGNPATDYFKRHTREDLKKLITPIIIKEMKTNEVYKYYDALKKVADPMVKTFAKMSNFMGMAEKLHIKKYIPQDSVNIEEYVTDHTIDAIFFMIGQSEKMIRTNPVHQTTSELRKVFGKVMP
;
A
#
# COMPACT_ATOMS: atom_id res chain seq x y z
N MET A 1 21.30 -22.26 -15.17
CA MET A 1 21.73 -20.85 -15.29
C MET A 1 21.96 -20.14 -13.95
N LYS A 2 21.32 -20.52 -12.83
CA LYS A 2 21.57 -19.90 -11.50
C LYS A 2 22.92 -20.22 -10.83
N LYS A 3 23.62 -21.24 -11.29
CA LYS A 3 24.93 -21.66 -10.71
C LYS A 3 26.14 -20.93 -11.29
N ILE A 4 26.00 -20.20 -12.39
CA ILE A 4 27.12 -19.51 -13.07
C ILE A 4 27.26 -18.07 -12.56
N ILE A 5 26.19 -17.45 -12.09
CA ILE A 5 26.20 -16.04 -11.60
C ILE A 5 26.87 -15.93 -10.22
N LEU A 6 26.84 -16.98 -9.39
CA LEU A 6 27.48 -16.96 -8.07
C LEU A 6 29.02 -17.09 -8.13
N ALA A 7 29.55 -17.63 -9.20
CA ALA A 7 31.02 -17.82 -9.38
C ALA A 7 31.70 -16.50 -9.81
N THR A 8 30.99 -15.58 -10.45
CA THR A 8 31.58 -14.32 -10.95
C THR A 8 31.69 -13.23 -9.89
N THR A 9 30.88 -13.28 -8.84
CA THR A 9 30.92 -12.28 -7.75
C THR A 9 32.04 -12.52 -6.74
N ILE A 10 32.57 -13.77 -6.65
CA ILE A 10 33.69 -14.12 -5.77
C ILE A 10 35.05 -13.70 -6.37
N LEU A 11 35.13 -13.51 -7.68
CA LEU A 11 36.37 -13.19 -8.40
C LEU A 11 36.72 -11.69 -8.46
N ALA A 12 35.85 -10.79 -8.02
CA ALA A 12 36.06 -9.35 -8.18
C ALA A 12 36.79 -8.67 -7.01
N ASN A 13 37.17 -9.39 -5.94
CA ASN A 13 37.73 -8.74 -4.74
C ASN A 13 39.07 -9.31 -4.26
N SER A 14 39.95 -9.78 -5.17
CA SER A 14 41.29 -10.19 -4.72
C SER A 14 42.39 -9.67 -5.65
N VAL A 15 43.04 -8.62 -5.21
CA VAL A 15 44.34 -8.08 -5.72
C VAL A 15 45.53 -8.99 -5.30
N LEU A 16 45.31 -10.30 -5.12
CA LEU A 16 46.34 -11.24 -4.70
C LEU A 16 46.30 -12.55 -5.52
N LEU A 17 46.19 -12.42 -6.85
CA LEU A 17 46.14 -13.63 -7.71
C LEU A 17 47.38 -13.83 -8.56
N GLN A 18 48.58 -13.72 -7.98
CA GLN A 18 49.83 -14.00 -8.74
C GLN A 18 50.69 -15.14 -8.21
N ALA A 19 50.20 -16.10 -7.43
CA ALA A 19 51.00 -17.24 -7.02
C ALA A 19 50.25 -18.51 -6.62
N LEU A 20 48.98 -18.69 -7.00
CA LEU A 20 48.25 -19.91 -6.63
C LEU A 20 48.16 -20.87 -7.82
N SER A 21 48.52 -22.16 -7.58
CA SER A 21 48.30 -23.24 -8.55
C SER A 21 46.81 -23.48 -8.75
N PHE A 22 46.43 -24.07 -9.88
CA PHE A 22 45.04 -24.43 -10.17
C PHE A 22 44.44 -25.38 -9.10
N GLY A 23 45.28 -26.19 -8.45
CA GLY A 23 44.93 -27.04 -7.31
C GLY A 23 44.53 -26.23 -6.08
N ASP A 24 45.32 -25.19 -5.73
CA ASP A 24 45.01 -24.31 -4.58
C ASP A 24 43.72 -23.52 -4.74
N ILE A 25 43.36 -23.21 -6.00
CA ILE A 25 42.07 -22.54 -6.32
C ILE A 25 40.90 -23.52 -6.12
N ILE A 26 41.07 -24.79 -6.50
CA ILE A 26 40.06 -25.83 -6.30
C ILE A 26 39.87 -26.13 -4.82
N ASP A 27 40.96 -26.34 -4.08
CA ASP A 27 40.91 -26.61 -2.64
C ASP A 27 40.31 -25.45 -1.84
N LYS A 28 40.62 -24.23 -2.23
CA LYS A 28 40.04 -23.03 -1.63
C LYS A 28 38.55 -22.83 -2.00
N ALA A 29 38.16 -23.21 -3.21
CA ALA A 29 36.77 -23.25 -3.63
C ALA A 29 36.01 -24.37 -2.91
N GLU A 30 36.59 -25.56 -2.73
CA GLU A 30 35.97 -26.64 -1.97
C GLU A 30 35.87 -26.35 -0.48
N SER A 31 36.85 -25.71 0.14
CA SER A 31 36.74 -25.22 1.54
C SER A 31 35.69 -24.18 1.68
N SER A 32 35.60 -23.21 0.76
CA SER A 32 34.54 -22.21 0.72
C SER A 32 33.15 -22.82 0.50
N ILE A 33 33.04 -23.87 -0.31
CA ILE A 33 31.81 -24.65 -0.51
C ILE A 33 31.43 -25.48 0.73
N LYS A 34 32.41 -26.00 1.47
CA LYS A 34 32.19 -26.68 2.75
C LYS A 34 31.71 -25.68 3.82
N ASP A 35 32.29 -24.51 3.86
CA ASP A 35 31.83 -23.43 4.74
C ASP A 35 30.43 -22.94 4.33
N PHE A 36 30.12 -22.89 3.02
CA PHE A 36 28.77 -22.59 2.53
C PHE A 36 27.73 -23.67 2.90
N LYS A 37 28.11 -24.95 3.00
CA LYS A 37 27.22 -26.00 3.51
C LYS A 37 26.94 -25.90 5.01
N LYS A 38 27.71 -25.10 5.74
CA LYS A 38 27.53 -24.79 7.16
C LYS A 38 26.57 -23.59 7.36
N PHE A 39 26.28 -22.86 6.30
CA PHE A 39 25.26 -21.82 6.35
C PHE A 39 23.87 -22.44 6.38
N ARG A 40 23.19 -22.32 7.51
CA ARG A 40 21.76 -22.62 7.61
C ARG A 40 21.03 -21.83 6.51
N HIS A 41 20.03 -22.46 5.90
CA HIS A 41 19.16 -21.74 4.98
C HIS A 41 18.55 -20.56 5.74
N PRO A 42 18.39 -19.36 5.14
CA PRO A 42 17.82 -18.21 5.83
C PRO A 42 16.48 -18.51 6.51
N SER A 43 15.69 -19.44 6.00
CA SER A 43 14.46 -19.93 6.64
C SER A 43 14.66 -20.65 7.99
N ASP A 44 15.88 -21.08 8.29
CA ASP A 44 16.20 -21.85 9.50
C ASP A 44 16.94 -20.99 10.55
N MET A 45 17.15 -19.71 10.23
CA MET A 45 17.82 -18.74 11.08
C MET A 45 16.79 -17.89 11.82
N SER A 46 17.06 -17.57 13.08
CA SER A 46 16.27 -16.57 13.78
C SER A 46 16.48 -15.19 13.15
N PRO A 47 15.49 -14.27 13.24
CA PRO A 47 15.62 -12.90 12.73
C PRO A 47 16.89 -12.20 13.22
N LYS A 48 17.32 -12.48 14.46
CA LYS A 48 18.55 -11.96 15.05
C LYS A 48 19.80 -12.47 14.35
N GLU A 49 19.90 -13.79 14.12
CA GLU A 49 21.03 -14.42 13.41
C GLU A 49 21.14 -13.92 11.97
N ILE A 50 20.00 -13.72 11.29
CA ILE A 50 19.96 -13.18 9.94
C ILE A 50 20.55 -11.77 9.94
N VAL A 51 20.09 -10.89 10.83
CA VAL A 51 20.55 -9.52 10.95
C VAL A 51 22.06 -9.47 11.29
N GLU A 52 22.53 -10.27 12.23
CA GLU A 52 23.94 -10.36 12.58
C GLU A 52 24.80 -10.81 11.39
N THR A 53 24.32 -11.80 10.63
CA THR A 53 24.99 -12.31 9.43
C THR A 53 25.04 -11.25 8.33
N MET A 54 23.93 -10.58 8.04
CA MET A 54 23.84 -9.57 6.97
C MET A 54 24.63 -8.31 7.28
N THR A 55 24.73 -7.93 8.54
CA THR A 55 25.45 -6.71 8.96
C THR A 55 26.89 -6.98 9.39
N GLY A 56 27.33 -8.24 9.38
CA GLY A 56 28.66 -8.64 9.89
C GLY A 56 28.82 -8.36 11.38
N GLY A 57 27.73 -8.36 12.15
CA GLY A 57 27.75 -8.04 13.58
C GLY A 57 28.02 -6.57 13.93
N VAL A 58 28.07 -5.68 12.93
CA VAL A 58 28.46 -4.25 13.14
C VAL A 58 27.30 -3.41 13.65
N LEU A 59 26.04 -3.84 13.43
CA LEU A 59 24.86 -3.11 13.84
C LEU A 59 24.12 -3.87 14.95
N SER A 60 23.77 -3.16 16.04
CA SER A 60 22.95 -3.73 17.11
C SER A 60 21.50 -3.88 16.63
N THR A 61 20.78 -4.88 17.16
CA THR A 61 19.36 -5.08 16.93
C THR A 61 18.53 -3.85 17.25
N ASP A 62 18.89 -3.12 18.33
CA ASP A 62 18.20 -1.90 18.73
C ASP A 62 18.36 -0.77 17.71
N LEU A 63 19.56 -0.61 17.13
CA LEU A 63 19.81 0.41 16.13
C LEU A 63 19.02 0.15 14.86
N ILE A 64 18.96 -1.12 14.43
CA ILE A 64 18.18 -1.53 13.25
C ILE A 64 16.70 -1.30 13.46
N THR A 65 16.16 -1.76 14.59
CA THR A 65 14.75 -1.55 14.94
C THR A 65 14.39 -0.08 14.98
N LYS A 66 15.23 0.74 15.62
CA LYS A 66 15.03 2.19 15.71
C LYS A 66 15.05 2.87 14.34
N ALA A 67 16.03 2.55 13.52
CA ALA A 67 16.14 3.10 12.15
C ALA A 67 14.94 2.68 11.29
N PHE A 68 14.53 1.42 11.39
CA PHE A 68 13.39 0.90 10.65
C PHE A 68 12.07 1.57 11.08
N LYS A 69 11.79 1.65 12.38
CA LYS A 69 10.62 2.39 12.90
C LYS A 69 10.61 3.85 12.45
N GLN A 70 11.76 4.50 12.43
CA GLN A 70 11.88 5.88 11.94
C GLN A 70 11.54 5.97 10.45
N ALA A 71 12.03 5.04 9.61
CA ALA A 71 11.68 4.99 8.19
C ALA A 71 10.18 4.85 7.97
N LEU A 72 9.56 3.94 8.70
CA LEU A 72 8.11 3.72 8.63
C LEU A 72 7.33 4.97 9.02
N LYS A 73 7.70 5.65 10.10
CA LYS A 73 7.05 6.90 10.52
C LYS A 73 7.17 7.99 9.44
N ILE A 74 8.34 8.14 8.82
CA ILE A 74 8.55 9.09 7.72
C ILE A 74 7.66 8.72 6.52
N GLY A 75 7.64 7.43 6.15
CA GLY A 75 6.84 6.95 5.03
C GLY A 75 5.33 7.14 5.23
N VAL A 76 4.83 6.83 6.42
CA VAL A 76 3.42 7.03 6.79
C VAL A 76 3.04 8.50 6.79
N ASN A 77 3.81 9.36 7.46
CA ASN A 77 3.52 10.79 7.51
C ASN A 77 3.49 11.39 6.10
N LYS A 78 4.50 11.08 5.27
CA LYS A 78 4.52 11.52 3.88
C LYS A 78 3.29 11.05 3.10
N ALA A 79 2.86 9.82 3.30
CA ALA A 79 1.69 9.26 2.61
C ALA A 79 0.40 10.02 2.97
N VAL A 80 0.14 10.21 4.28
CA VAL A 80 -1.08 10.88 4.75
C VAL A 80 -1.05 12.39 4.47
N ASP A 81 0.11 13.02 4.54
CA ASP A 81 0.28 14.44 4.20
C ASP A 81 0.00 14.68 2.72
N THR A 82 0.58 13.84 1.82
CA THR A 82 0.33 13.91 0.37
C THR A 82 -1.15 13.74 0.05
N LEU A 83 -1.85 12.81 0.70
CA LEU A 83 -3.28 12.65 0.54
C LEU A 83 -4.08 13.84 1.08
N GLY A 84 -3.58 14.50 2.13
CA GLY A 84 -4.20 15.66 2.75
C GLY A 84 -4.01 16.98 1.97
N GLU A 85 -3.12 17.02 0.99
CA GLU A 85 -2.93 18.19 0.13
C GLU A 85 -4.20 18.53 -0.65
N LYS A 86 -4.29 19.79 -1.12
CA LYS A 86 -5.35 20.19 -2.02
C LYS A 86 -5.35 19.28 -3.25
N ASP A 87 -6.47 18.63 -3.49
CA ASP A 87 -6.65 17.67 -4.58
C ASP A 87 -5.76 16.41 -4.50
N GLY A 88 -5.22 16.06 -3.33
CA GLY A 88 -4.35 14.89 -3.13
C GLY A 88 -4.99 13.57 -3.54
N PHE A 89 -6.32 13.45 -3.42
CA PHE A 89 -7.09 12.33 -3.98
C PHE A 89 -7.47 12.56 -5.45
N MET A 90 -7.98 13.76 -5.78
CA MET A 90 -8.51 14.04 -7.13
C MET A 90 -7.46 13.96 -8.23
N SER A 91 -6.27 14.48 -7.99
CA SER A 91 -5.19 14.54 -8.99
C SER A 91 -4.47 13.20 -9.19
N ASN A 92 -4.67 12.24 -8.30
CA ASN A 92 -4.03 10.92 -8.37
C ASN A 92 -5.05 9.83 -8.71
N ALA A 93 -5.06 9.39 -9.96
CA ALA A 93 -6.00 8.39 -10.46
C ALA A 93 -5.96 7.05 -9.68
N ALA A 94 -4.83 6.72 -9.04
CA ALA A 94 -4.69 5.46 -8.29
C ALA A 94 -5.41 5.47 -6.93
N VAL A 95 -5.69 6.66 -6.38
CA VAL A 95 -6.34 6.82 -5.07
C VAL A 95 -7.65 7.59 -5.13
N ARG A 96 -7.97 8.18 -6.29
CA ARG A 96 -9.21 8.92 -6.48
C ARG A 96 -10.40 8.02 -6.23
N ILE A 97 -11.31 8.46 -5.37
CA ILE A 97 -12.57 7.79 -5.08
C ILE A 97 -13.50 7.99 -6.28
N PRO A 98 -13.85 6.93 -6.98
CA PRO A 98 -14.69 7.02 -8.18
C PRO A 98 -16.17 7.19 -7.81
N LEU A 99 -17.00 7.36 -8.84
CA LEU A 99 -18.45 7.36 -8.72
C LEU A 99 -18.91 5.97 -8.21
N PRO A 100 -19.65 5.89 -7.09
CA PRO A 100 -20.09 4.60 -6.55
C PRO A 100 -21.18 3.95 -7.41
N PRO A 101 -21.32 2.61 -7.38
CA PRO A 101 -22.53 1.96 -7.86
C PRO A 101 -23.76 2.46 -7.05
N PRO A 102 -24.94 2.61 -7.65
CA PRO A 102 -25.29 2.32 -9.05
C PRO A 102 -24.93 3.42 -10.04
N PHE A 103 -24.54 4.60 -9.56
CA PHE A 103 -24.35 5.79 -10.41
C PHE A 103 -23.27 5.58 -11.49
N SER A 104 -22.18 4.87 -11.15
CA SER A 104 -21.11 4.59 -12.12
C SER A 104 -21.59 3.76 -13.32
N GLN A 105 -22.61 2.89 -13.13
CA GLN A 105 -23.20 2.09 -14.20
C GLN A 105 -24.15 2.91 -15.08
N MET A 106 -24.65 4.03 -14.57
CA MET A 106 -25.61 4.91 -15.22
C MET A 106 -24.98 6.24 -15.64
N GLU A 107 -23.66 6.41 -15.45
CA GLU A 107 -22.97 7.68 -15.63
C GLU A 107 -23.24 8.30 -16.99
N SER A 108 -23.13 7.53 -18.07
CA SER A 108 -23.35 8.01 -19.42
C SER A 108 -24.80 8.53 -19.65
N MET A 109 -25.78 7.83 -19.07
CA MET A 109 -27.18 8.24 -19.18
C MET A 109 -27.47 9.50 -18.35
N ILE A 110 -26.92 9.58 -17.14
CA ILE A 110 -27.06 10.76 -16.27
C ILE A 110 -26.41 11.97 -16.93
N ARG A 111 -25.21 11.82 -17.50
CA ARG A 111 -24.53 12.89 -18.26
C ARG A 111 -25.31 13.33 -19.49
N ALA A 112 -25.87 12.40 -20.26
CA ALA A 112 -26.71 12.70 -21.42
C ALA A 112 -28.02 13.44 -21.04
N ALA A 113 -28.53 13.20 -19.84
CA ALA A 113 -29.70 13.90 -19.28
C ALA A 113 -29.34 15.27 -18.65
N GLY A 114 -28.09 15.76 -18.80
CA GLY A 114 -27.65 17.07 -18.27
C GLY A 114 -27.13 17.02 -16.84
N GLY A 115 -26.93 15.82 -16.25
CA GLY A 115 -26.45 15.63 -14.87
C GLY A 115 -24.91 15.58 -14.74
N GLY A 116 -24.15 15.98 -15.77
CA GLY A 116 -22.70 15.89 -15.77
C GLY A 116 -22.03 16.65 -14.64
N ASP A 117 -22.36 17.92 -14.47
CA ASP A 117 -21.82 18.79 -13.42
C ASP A 117 -22.11 18.22 -12.01
N MET A 118 -23.29 17.63 -11.84
CA MET A 118 -23.68 17.01 -10.58
C MET A 118 -22.83 15.79 -10.23
N ILE A 119 -22.50 14.97 -11.22
CA ILE A 119 -21.56 13.83 -11.05
C ILE A 119 -20.17 14.35 -10.68
N ASP A 120 -19.67 15.35 -11.40
CA ASP A 120 -18.33 15.87 -11.18
C ASP A 120 -18.19 16.52 -9.81
N GLU A 121 -19.18 17.29 -9.36
CA GLU A 121 -19.22 17.86 -8.01
C GLU A 121 -19.37 16.79 -6.92
N PHE A 122 -20.12 15.72 -7.18
CA PHE A 122 -20.25 14.61 -6.24
C PHE A 122 -18.91 13.88 -6.06
N ILE A 123 -18.22 13.55 -7.14
CA ILE A 123 -16.88 12.94 -7.10
C ILE A 123 -15.91 13.86 -6.36
N LEU A 124 -15.91 15.16 -6.70
CA LEU A 124 -15.05 16.16 -6.07
C LEU A 124 -15.28 16.26 -4.57
N SER A 125 -16.55 16.30 -4.15
CA SER A 125 -16.93 16.44 -2.74
C SER A 125 -16.50 15.23 -1.90
N MET A 126 -16.65 13.99 -2.42
CA MET A 126 -16.17 12.79 -1.75
C MET A 126 -14.65 12.80 -1.58
N ASN A 127 -13.92 13.13 -2.63
CA ASN A 127 -12.46 13.19 -2.62
C ASN A 127 -11.91 14.28 -1.70
N ARG A 128 -12.60 15.43 -1.58
CA ARG A 128 -12.29 16.48 -0.61
C ARG A 128 -12.52 16.02 0.82
N ALA A 129 -13.63 15.31 1.09
CA ALA A 129 -13.89 14.77 2.42
C ALA A 129 -12.79 13.76 2.84
N ALA A 130 -12.39 12.87 1.94
CA ALA A 130 -11.29 11.92 2.15
C ALA A 130 -9.96 12.64 2.42
N ALA A 131 -9.61 13.64 1.63
CA ALA A 131 -8.37 14.41 1.79
C ALA A 131 -8.27 15.09 3.17
N ARG A 132 -9.38 15.61 3.69
CA ARG A 132 -9.41 16.23 5.04
C ARG A 132 -9.32 15.21 6.17
N ALA A 133 -9.79 13.99 5.94
CA ALA A 133 -9.77 12.92 6.93
C ALA A 133 -8.43 12.19 7.02
N ALA A 134 -7.74 11.99 5.90
CA ALA A 134 -6.54 11.16 5.82
C ALA A 134 -5.41 11.57 6.79
N PRO A 135 -5.03 12.84 6.97
CA PRO A 135 -3.96 13.23 7.89
C PRO A 135 -4.25 12.88 9.35
N GLN A 136 -5.52 12.77 9.74
CA GLN A 136 -5.92 12.48 11.13
C GLN A 136 -5.64 11.02 11.52
N THR A 137 -5.28 10.16 10.56
CA THR A 137 -4.96 8.75 10.80
C THR A 137 -3.51 8.51 11.22
N ALA A 138 -2.63 9.50 11.07
CA ALA A 138 -1.19 9.37 11.34
C ALA A 138 -0.89 8.78 12.72
N GLY A 139 -1.63 9.19 13.76
CA GLY A 139 -1.44 8.73 15.14
C GLY A 139 -1.62 7.22 15.32
N ILE A 140 -2.58 6.59 14.62
CA ILE A 140 -2.80 5.12 14.70
C ILE A 140 -1.58 4.38 14.16
N PHE A 141 -1.06 4.81 13.02
CA PHE A 141 0.13 4.20 12.44
C PHE A 141 1.35 4.38 13.33
N VAL A 142 1.55 5.58 13.89
CA VAL A 142 2.66 5.85 14.82
C VAL A 142 2.60 4.91 16.02
N THR A 143 1.43 4.73 16.63
CA THR A 143 1.24 3.79 17.74
C THR A 143 1.58 2.36 17.30
N SER A 144 1.04 1.89 16.19
CA SER A 144 1.34 0.55 15.65
C SER A 144 2.83 0.33 15.36
N ILE A 145 3.53 1.38 14.89
CA ILE A 145 4.98 1.33 14.68
C ILE A 145 5.73 1.25 16.01
N ASP A 146 5.31 2.01 17.01
CA ASP A 146 5.95 2.00 18.31
C ASP A 146 5.79 0.67 19.04
N ASP A 147 4.65 0.02 18.88
CA ASP A 147 4.34 -1.30 19.45
C ASP A 147 5.01 -2.47 18.69
N MET A 148 5.54 -2.22 17.48
CA MET A 148 6.20 -3.24 16.65
C MET A 148 7.40 -3.84 17.38
N SER A 149 7.46 -5.18 17.45
CA SER A 149 8.61 -5.90 18.03
C SER A 149 9.82 -5.88 17.10
N PHE A 150 10.99 -6.27 17.63
CA PHE A 150 12.17 -6.51 16.80
C PHE A 150 11.93 -7.61 15.75
N ASN A 151 11.23 -8.69 16.12
CA ASN A 151 10.95 -9.80 15.21
C ASN A 151 10.09 -9.33 14.03
N ASP A 152 9.03 -8.55 14.30
CA ASP A 152 8.20 -7.97 13.24
C ASP A 152 9.04 -7.10 12.29
N ALA A 153 9.91 -6.25 12.86
CA ALA A 153 10.79 -5.39 12.07
C ALA A 153 11.78 -6.19 11.20
N ALA A 154 12.36 -7.26 11.75
CA ALA A 154 13.29 -8.12 11.04
C ALA A 154 12.57 -8.91 9.92
N ASP A 155 11.39 -9.48 10.20
CA ASP A 155 10.60 -10.20 9.20
C ASP A 155 10.22 -9.27 8.02
N ILE A 156 9.77 -8.04 8.33
CA ILE A 156 9.43 -7.06 7.30
C ILE A 156 10.67 -6.68 6.46
N LEU A 157 11.85 -6.54 7.07
CA LEU A 157 13.08 -6.24 6.35
C LEU A 157 13.48 -7.34 5.36
N MET A 158 13.21 -8.60 5.71
CA MET A 158 13.61 -9.77 4.94
C MET A 158 12.64 -10.17 3.83
N MET A 159 11.40 -9.69 3.89
CA MET A 159 10.36 -10.02 2.91
C MET A 159 10.42 -9.07 1.71
N ASP A 160 10.12 -9.61 0.53
CA ASP A 160 9.95 -8.85 -0.70
C ASP A 160 8.56 -8.20 -0.77
N GLY A 161 8.41 -7.22 -1.66
CA GLY A 161 7.14 -6.53 -1.89
C GLY A 161 6.90 -5.37 -0.91
N ASN A 162 5.72 -5.34 -0.29
CA ASN A 162 5.31 -4.30 0.65
C ASN A 162 4.93 -4.88 2.03
N PRO A 163 5.82 -5.64 2.69
CA PRO A 163 5.49 -6.35 3.93
C PRO A 163 5.16 -5.42 5.11
N ALA A 164 5.72 -4.20 5.18
CA ALA A 164 5.33 -3.22 6.19
C ALA A 164 3.89 -2.74 5.98
N THR A 165 3.51 -2.49 4.74
CA THR A 165 2.12 -2.13 4.39
C THR A 165 1.16 -3.25 4.74
N ASP A 166 1.52 -4.51 4.48
CA ASP A 166 0.70 -5.66 4.83
C ASP A 166 0.61 -5.89 6.35
N TYR A 167 1.69 -5.61 7.07
CA TYR A 167 1.68 -5.57 8.54
C TYR A 167 0.66 -4.55 9.04
N PHE A 168 0.71 -3.31 8.54
CA PHE A 168 -0.25 -2.27 8.94
C PHE A 168 -1.69 -2.63 8.58
N LYS A 169 -1.95 -3.17 7.39
CA LYS A 169 -3.30 -3.62 7.01
C LYS A 169 -3.88 -4.60 8.04
N ARG A 170 -3.08 -5.57 8.47
CA ARG A 170 -3.54 -6.57 9.46
C ARG A 170 -3.76 -5.99 10.86
N HIS A 171 -2.93 -5.04 11.30
CA HIS A 171 -2.93 -4.55 12.68
C HIS A 171 -3.71 -3.27 12.90
N THR A 172 -3.99 -2.49 11.85
CA THR A 172 -4.56 -1.15 12.02
C THR A 172 -5.88 -0.92 11.28
N ARG A 173 -6.27 -1.77 10.32
CA ARG A 173 -7.42 -1.50 9.45
C ARG A 173 -8.72 -1.25 10.24
N GLU A 174 -9.00 -2.09 11.23
CA GLU A 174 -10.24 -1.98 12.03
C GLU A 174 -10.24 -0.74 12.91
N ASP A 175 -9.10 -0.39 13.50
CA ASP A 175 -8.99 0.80 14.35
C ASP A 175 -9.00 2.08 13.49
N LEU A 176 -8.42 2.04 12.28
CA LEU A 176 -8.58 3.09 11.29
C LEU A 176 -10.05 3.28 10.93
N LYS A 177 -10.79 2.22 10.64
CA LYS A 177 -12.20 2.29 10.28
C LYS A 177 -13.02 2.94 11.41
N LYS A 178 -12.80 2.53 12.66
CA LYS A 178 -13.48 3.12 13.84
C LYS A 178 -13.16 4.60 14.01
N LEU A 179 -11.89 5.00 13.86
CA LEU A 179 -11.47 6.39 14.02
C LEU A 179 -11.94 7.27 12.89
N ILE A 180 -11.74 6.82 11.64
CA ILE A 180 -11.91 7.70 10.47
C ILE A 180 -13.39 7.86 10.06
N THR A 181 -14.25 6.84 10.31
CA THR A 181 -15.67 6.91 9.92
C THR A 181 -16.37 8.16 10.46
N PRO A 182 -16.32 8.51 11.75
CA PRO A 182 -16.99 9.73 12.24
C PRO A 182 -16.38 11.01 11.64
N ILE A 183 -15.08 10.99 11.32
CA ILE A 183 -14.40 12.12 10.67
C ILE A 183 -14.90 12.25 9.22
N ILE A 184 -14.96 11.14 8.48
CA ILE A 184 -15.51 11.12 7.11
C ILE A 184 -16.94 11.63 7.09
N ILE A 185 -17.80 11.16 7.98
CA ILE A 185 -19.21 11.63 8.07
C ILE A 185 -19.26 13.14 8.28
N LYS A 186 -18.43 13.68 9.17
CA LYS A 186 -18.34 15.12 9.40
C LYS A 186 -17.88 15.87 8.14
N GLU A 187 -16.82 15.41 7.51
CA GLU A 187 -16.28 16.06 6.31
C GLU A 187 -17.20 15.90 5.10
N MET A 188 -17.95 14.81 4.98
CA MET A 188 -18.98 14.64 3.96
C MET A 188 -20.11 15.67 4.10
N LYS A 189 -20.51 15.99 5.33
CA LYS A 189 -21.48 17.07 5.59
C LYS A 189 -20.91 18.42 5.18
N THR A 190 -19.69 18.73 5.57
CA THR A 190 -19.00 19.98 5.28
C THR A 190 -18.79 20.21 3.78
N ASN A 191 -18.53 19.13 3.03
CA ASN A 191 -18.28 19.17 1.59
C ASN A 191 -19.52 18.88 0.74
N GLU A 192 -20.72 18.95 1.32
CA GLU A 192 -22.03 18.82 0.64
C GLU A 192 -22.22 17.45 -0.09
N VAL A 193 -21.50 16.38 0.31
CA VAL A 193 -21.57 15.06 -0.33
C VAL A 193 -23.01 14.54 -0.38
N TYR A 194 -23.75 14.68 0.72
CA TYR A 194 -25.14 14.22 0.81
C TYR A 194 -26.08 15.01 -0.12
N LYS A 195 -25.84 16.30 -0.29
CA LYS A 195 -26.62 17.13 -1.22
C LYS A 195 -26.50 16.62 -2.66
N TYR A 196 -25.26 16.36 -3.10
CA TYR A 196 -25.02 15.83 -4.44
C TYR A 196 -25.49 14.39 -4.59
N TYR A 197 -25.32 13.55 -3.56
CA TYR A 197 -25.83 12.20 -3.52
C TYR A 197 -27.36 12.14 -3.69
N ASP A 198 -28.09 12.96 -2.92
CA ASP A 198 -29.55 13.02 -3.01
C ASP A 198 -30.04 13.57 -4.35
N ALA A 199 -29.31 14.53 -4.90
CA ALA A 199 -29.60 15.07 -6.23
C ALA A 199 -29.41 14.01 -7.32
N LEU A 200 -28.33 13.23 -7.27
CA LEU A 200 -28.10 12.12 -8.19
C LEU A 200 -29.15 11.02 -8.05
N LYS A 201 -29.56 10.69 -6.83
CA LYS A 201 -30.65 9.71 -6.61
C LYS A 201 -31.94 10.16 -7.28
N LYS A 202 -32.33 11.42 -7.16
CA LYS A 202 -33.56 11.94 -7.80
C LYS A 202 -33.55 11.75 -9.32
N VAL A 203 -32.39 11.83 -9.95
CA VAL A 203 -32.24 11.60 -11.40
C VAL A 203 -32.17 10.11 -11.72
N ALA A 204 -31.46 9.33 -10.93
CA ALA A 204 -31.20 7.91 -11.17
C ALA A 204 -32.41 7.01 -10.84
N ASP A 205 -33.13 7.26 -9.74
CA ASP A 205 -34.23 6.40 -9.28
C ASP A 205 -35.33 6.17 -10.33
N PRO A 206 -35.80 7.20 -11.07
CA PRO A 206 -36.76 6.98 -12.17
C PRO A 206 -36.21 6.11 -13.30
N MET A 207 -34.91 6.27 -13.62
CA MET A 207 -34.24 5.49 -14.65
C MET A 207 -34.13 4.01 -14.22
N VAL A 208 -33.70 3.75 -12.99
CA VAL A 208 -33.65 2.40 -12.39
C VAL A 208 -35.02 1.72 -12.42
N LYS A 209 -36.08 2.43 -11.99
CA LYS A 209 -37.43 1.90 -11.99
C LYS A 209 -37.94 1.58 -13.39
N THR A 210 -37.59 2.40 -14.39
CA THR A 210 -37.95 2.16 -15.79
C THR A 210 -37.20 0.94 -16.34
N PHE A 211 -35.94 0.82 -16.07
CA PHE A 211 -35.12 -0.34 -16.46
C PHE A 211 -35.63 -1.64 -15.82
N ALA A 212 -35.94 -1.62 -14.52
CA ALA A 212 -36.48 -2.75 -13.81
C ALA A 212 -37.85 -3.21 -14.38
N LYS A 213 -38.73 -2.26 -14.74
CA LYS A 213 -40.01 -2.56 -15.40
C LYS A 213 -39.83 -3.19 -16.79
N MET A 214 -38.90 -2.65 -17.60
CA MET A 214 -38.59 -3.20 -18.92
C MET A 214 -38.01 -4.63 -18.82
N SER A 215 -37.10 -4.88 -17.87
CA SER A 215 -36.47 -6.18 -17.68
C SER A 215 -37.50 -7.25 -17.25
N ASN A 216 -38.42 -6.88 -16.35
CA ASN A 216 -39.49 -7.80 -15.91
C ASN A 216 -40.51 -8.11 -17.01
N PHE A 217 -40.83 -7.12 -17.86
CA PHE A 217 -41.80 -7.29 -18.96
C PHE A 217 -41.27 -8.18 -20.08
N MET A 218 -39.95 -8.20 -20.33
CA MET A 218 -39.42 -8.94 -21.49
C MET A 218 -38.91 -10.34 -21.16
N GLY A 219 -38.86 -10.76 -19.90
CA GLY A 219 -38.22 -12.04 -19.53
C GLY A 219 -36.75 -12.17 -19.99
N MET A 220 -36.18 -11.06 -20.40
CA MET A 220 -34.87 -10.97 -21.06
C MET A 220 -33.72 -10.65 -20.10
N ALA A 221 -34.00 -10.17 -18.89
CA ALA A 221 -32.94 -9.78 -17.94
C ALA A 221 -31.99 -10.95 -17.63
N GLU A 222 -32.48 -12.15 -17.61
CA GLU A 222 -31.71 -13.37 -17.37
C GLU A 222 -30.93 -13.83 -18.62
N LYS A 223 -31.51 -13.66 -19.81
CA LYS A 223 -30.88 -14.02 -21.10
C LYS A 223 -29.83 -13.02 -21.55
N LEU A 224 -29.95 -11.76 -21.16
CA LEU A 224 -29.03 -10.67 -21.57
C LEU A 224 -27.94 -10.36 -20.54
N HIS A 225 -27.82 -11.11 -19.44
CA HIS A 225 -26.88 -10.85 -18.33
C HIS A 225 -27.01 -9.44 -17.73
N ILE A 226 -28.19 -8.78 -17.89
CA ILE A 226 -28.42 -7.40 -17.42
C ILE A 226 -28.74 -7.38 -15.92
N LYS A 227 -29.00 -8.52 -15.29
CA LYS A 227 -29.20 -8.64 -13.83
C LYS A 227 -28.04 -8.04 -13.03
N LYS A 228 -26.82 -8.01 -13.62
CA LYS A 228 -25.61 -7.41 -13.07
C LYS A 228 -25.67 -5.86 -13.02
N TYR A 229 -26.55 -5.24 -13.79
CA TYR A 229 -26.66 -3.78 -13.92
C TYR A 229 -27.89 -3.20 -13.22
N ILE A 230 -28.70 -4.02 -12.58
CA ILE A 230 -29.81 -3.55 -11.75
C ILE A 230 -29.27 -3.37 -10.34
N PRO A 231 -29.18 -2.15 -9.83
CA PRO A 231 -28.69 -1.90 -8.48
C PRO A 231 -29.62 -2.58 -7.48
N GLN A 232 -29.13 -3.59 -6.76
CA GLN A 232 -29.96 -4.31 -5.80
C GLN A 232 -30.04 -3.63 -4.44
N ASP A 233 -29.08 -2.79 -4.08
CA ASP A 233 -29.05 -2.09 -2.79
C ASP A 233 -28.48 -0.68 -2.93
N SER A 234 -29.01 0.24 -2.13
CA SER A 234 -28.41 1.56 -1.94
C SER A 234 -27.05 1.40 -1.28
N VAL A 235 -25.99 1.81 -1.98
CA VAL A 235 -24.63 1.84 -1.41
C VAL A 235 -24.65 2.73 -0.17
N ASN A 236 -24.12 2.21 0.93
CA ASN A 236 -23.81 3.03 2.10
C ASN A 236 -22.65 3.96 1.71
N ILE A 237 -22.97 5.20 1.38
CA ILE A 237 -22.00 6.18 0.87
C ILE A 237 -20.92 6.50 1.91
N GLU A 238 -21.24 6.46 3.20
CA GLU A 238 -20.30 6.71 4.28
C GLU A 238 -19.26 5.60 4.36
N GLU A 239 -19.70 4.35 4.29
CA GLU A 239 -18.82 3.19 4.25
C GLU A 239 -17.98 3.17 2.97
N TYR A 240 -18.59 3.47 1.83
CA TYR A 240 -17.90 3.55 0.54
C TYR A 240 -16.74 4.55 0.59
N VAL A 241 -16.96 5.78 1.05
CA VAL A 241 -15.92 6.80 1.16
C VAL A 241 -14.88 6.41 2.20
N THR A 242 -15.32 5.84 3.34
CA THR A 242 -14.41 5.39 4.40
C THR A 242 -13.46 4.30 3.91
N ASP A 243 -13.98 3.24 3.29
CA ASP A 243 -13.15 2.11 2.83
C ASP A 243 -12.17 2.54 1.73
N HIS A 244 -12.63 3.36 0.76
CA HIS A 244 -11.75 3.90 -0.27
C HIS A 244 -10.66 4.82 0.31
N THR A 245 -10.99 5.59 1.36
CA THR A 245 -9.99 6.44 2.04
C THR A 245 -8.92 5.58 2.71
N ILE A 246 -9.31 4.52 3.42
CA ILE A 246 -8.37 3.60 4.06
C ILE A 246 -7.51 2.89 3.02
N ASP A 247 -8.11 2.40 1.93
CA ASP A 247 -7.37 1.73 0.86
C ASP A 247 -6.37 2.67 0.18
N ALA A 248 -6.75 3.94 -0.03
CA ALA A 248 -5.86 4.97 -0.55
C ALA A 248 -4.66 5.23 0.38
N ILE A 249 -4.88 5.28 1.69
CA ILE A 249 -3.81 5.45 2.68
C ILE A 249 -2.83 4.28 2.59
N PHE A 250 -3.32 3.03 2.59
CA PHE A 250 -2.46 1.86 2.45
C PHE A 250 -1.72 1.82 1.11
N PHE A 251 -2.38 2.25 0.04
CA PHE A 251 -1.72 2.36 -1.27
C PHE A 251 -0.53 3.34 -1.22
N MET A 252 -0.72 4.52 -0.64
CA MET A 252 0.32 5.55 -0.54
C MET A 252 1.45 5.13 0.40
N ILE A 253 1.13 4.43 1.51
CA ILE A 253 2.14 3.83 2.39
C ILE A 253 2.98 2.81 1.62
N GLY A 254 2.34 1.94 0.82
CA GLY A 254 3.03 0.96 -0.02
C GLY A 254 3.94 1.60 -1.07
N GLN A 255 3.53 2.72 -1.68
CA GLN A 255 4.39 3.48 -2.57
C GLN A 255 5.59 4.08 -1.83
N SER A 256 5.39 4.61 -0.63
CA SER A 256 6.47 5.15 0.21
C SER A 256 7.44 4.04 0.65
N GLU A 257 6.93 2.88 1.05
CA GLU A 257 7.73 1.70 1.38
C GLU A 257 8.59 1.28 0.20
N LYS A 258 7.99 1.14 -0.99
CA LYS A 258 8.72 0.79 -2.21
C LYS A 258 9.84 1.79 -2.51
N MET A 259 9.56 3.10 -2.40
CA MET A 259 10.58 4.13 -2.64
C MET A 259 11.74 4.03 -1.65
N ILE A 260 11.48 3.82 -0.35
CA ILE A 260 12.53 3.67 0.67
C ILE A 260 13.38 2.42 0.37
N ARG A 261 12.75 1.32 -0.04
CA ARG A 261 13.44 0.06 -0.35
C ARG A 261 14.33 0.17 -1.61
N THR A 262 13.86 0.86 -2.65
CA THR A 262 14.50 0.84 -3.97
C THR A 262 15.39 2.04 -4.27
N ASN A 263 15.26 3.14 -3.51
CA ASN A 263 15.97 4.38 -3.82
C ASN A 263 16.75 4.94 -2.62
N PRO A 264 18.10 4.90 -2.64
CA PRO A 264 18.95 5.42 -1.57
C PRO A 264 18.73 6.91 -1.23
N VAL A 265 18.21 7.70 -2.18
CA VAL A 265 17.89 9.13 -1.94
C VAL A 265 16.79 9.30 -0.90
N HIS A 266 15.87 8.35 -0.80
CA HIS A 266 14.80 8.36 0.20
C HIS A 266 15.23 7.85 1.57
N GLN A 267 16.47 7.32 1.69
CA GLN A 267 17.08 6.92 2.96
C GLN A 267 17.73 8.17 3.63
N THR A 268 16.88 9.06 4.13
CA THR A 268 17.25 10.43 4.52
C THR A 268 18.13 10.52 5.75
N THR A 269 18.18 9.50 6.60
CA THR A 269 19.00 9.48 7.81
C THR A 269 20.24 8.60 7.66
N SER A 270 21.27 8.87 8.49
CA SER A 270 22.49 8.05 8.51
C SER A 270 22.22 6.61 8.94
N GLU A 271 21.23 6.43 9.83
CA GLU A 271 20.76 5.12 10.32
C GLU A 271 20.09 4.34 9.23
N LEU A 272 19.19 4.98 8.47
CA LEU A 272 18.53 4.38 7.32
C LEU A 272 19.52 3.90 6.26
N ARG A 273 20.50 4.74 5.92
CA ARG A 273 21.55 4.37 4.97
C ARG A 273 22.43 3.22 5.45
N LYS A 274 22.70 3.16 6.75
CA LYS A 274 23.46 2.04 7.34
C LYS A 274 22.70 0.72 7.28
N VAL A 275 21.39 0.74 7.52
CA VAL A 275 20.54 -0.44 7.51
C VAL A 275 20.22 -0.85 6.07
N PHE A 276 19.56 0.00 5.31
CA PHE A 276 19.10 -0.34 3.96
C PHE A 276 20.21 -0.43 2.92
N GLY A 277 21.28 0.36 3.05
CA GLY A 277 22.42 0.28 2.15
C GLY A 277 23.29 -0.97 2.31
N LYS A 278 23.12 -1.73 3.41
CA LYS A 278 23.81 -3.03 3.63
C LYS A 278 22.89 -4.25 3.43
N VAL A 279 21.60 -4.08 3.66
CA VAL A 279 20.60 -5.15 3.60
C VAL A 279 20.03 -5.32 2.19
N MET A 280 20.07 -4.25 1.40
CA MET A 280 19.61 -4.27 0.00
C MET A 280 20.77 -3.90 -0.92
N PRO A 281 21.20 -4.82 -1.81
CA PRO A 281 22.25 -4.58 -2.80
C PRO A 281 21.82 -3.60 -3.89
#